data_f22fa1773f10ad13211d254c3ee91449
#
_entry.id   f22fa1773f10ad13211d254c3ee91449
#
_cell.length_a   1.000
_cell.length_b   1.000
_cell.length_c   1.000
_cell.angle_alpha   90.00
_cell.angle_beta   90.00
_cell.angle_gamma   90.00
#
_symmetry.space_group_name_H-M   'P 1'
#
loop_
_entity.id
_entity.type
_entity.pdbx_description
1 polymer ?
#
loop_
_entity_poly.entity_id
_entity_poly.type
_entity_poly.pdbx_seq_one_letter_code
_entity_poly.pdbx_strand_id
1 'polypeptide(L)'
;MTSDSSERSERSGRAIAAATALGLDHTVTRHGPVRSLEEAAAARGVAPHQVLKTLVVRVSEGDHRFVLVPGDREIAWPKLRALLGVNRISMPSAEAAYDVTGYVRGTITPLGSASALPVIADASVAGPVSIGGGAHGVSLTVDAGALLEALGATVADVTEASAAPPTS
;
A
#
# COMPACT_ATOMS: atom_id res chain seq x y z
N MET A 1 5.24 2.31 26.97
CA MET A 1 3.93 2.47 26.33
C MET A 1 3.79 3.76 25.62
N THR A 2 4.19 4.86 26.22
CA THR A 2 4.14 6.15 25.55
C THR A 2 5.02 6.22 24.30
N SER A 3 6.17 5.54 24.28
CA SER A 3 7.06 5.58 23.13
C SER A 3 6.44 4.91 21.92
N ASP A 4 5.76 3.77 22.09
CA ASP A 4 5.12 3.08 20.97
C ASP A 4 3.96 3.89 20.38
N SER A 5 3.14 4.47 21.24
CA SER A 5 2.04 5.33 20.82
C SER A 5 2.58 6.58 20.10
N SER A 6 3.67 7.15 20.61
CA SER A 6 4.30 8.31 20.01
C SER A 6 4.88 7.99 18.61
N GLU A 7 5.54 6.84 18.48
CA GLU A 7 6.10 6.40 17.20
C GLU A 7 4.99 6.15 16.17
N ARG A 8 3.89 5.55 16.59
CA ARG A 8 2.73 5.31 15.73
C ARG A 8 2.15 6.63 15.23
N SER A 9 1.99 7.60 16.12
CA SER A 9 1.48 8.92 15.74
C SER A 9 2.42 9.64 14.79
N GLU A 10 3.72 9.49 15.00
CA GLU A 10 4.71 10.07 14.11
C GLU A 10 4.63 9.49 12.71
N ARG A 11 4.54 8.16 12.61
CA ARG A 11 4.45 7.50 11.30
C ARG A 11 3.18 7.85 10.55
N SER A 12 2.03 7.84 11.22
CA SER A 12 0.78 8.24 10.58
C SER A 12 0.80 9.74 10.23
N GLY A 13 1.42 10.56 11.06
CA GLY A 13 1.60 11.98 10.78
C GLY A 13 2.39 12.21 9.49
N ARG A 14 3.45 11.42 9.25
CA ARG A 14 4.23 11.53 8.03
C ARG A 14 3.40 11.20 6.79
N ALA A 15 2.60 10.14 6.86
CA ALA A 15 1.76 9.74 5.74
C ALA A 15 0.71 10.80 5.42
N ILE A 16 0.05 11.32 6.45
CA ILE A 16 -0.96 12.37 6.31
C ILE A 16 -0.32 13.64 5.75
N ALA A 17 0.83 14.04 6.30
CA ALA A 17 1.54 15.23 5.82
C ALA A 17 1.96 15.10 4.36
N ALA A 18 2.37 13.90 3.95
CA ALA A 18 2.74 13.64 2.56
C ALA A 18 1.54 13.78 1.64
N ALA A 19 0.38 13.27 2.03
CA ALA A 19 -0.84 13.41 1.24
C ALA A 19 -1.20 14.89 1.07
N THR A 20 -1.09 15.66 2.13
CA THR A 20 -1.36 17.10 2.09
C THR A 20 -0.35 17.83 1.19
N ALA A 21 0.95 17.49 1.32
CA ALA A 21 1.99 18.11 0.52
C ALA A 21 1.84 17.81 -0.98
N LEU A 22 1.28 16.65 -1.32
CA LEU A 22 1.00 16.29 -2.70
C LEU A 22 -0.29 16.90 -3.25
N GLY A 23 -1.01 17.63 -2.42
CA GLY A 23 -2.29 18.23 -2.82
C GLY A 23 -3.42 17.22 -2.99
N LEU A 24 -3.32 16.07 -2.33
CA LEU A 24 -4.35 15.05 -2.40
C LEU A 24 -5.47 15.34 -1.43
N ASP A 25 -6.69 15.44 -1.95
CA ASP A 25 -7.87 15.45 -1.10
C ASP A 25 -7.97 14.07 -0.47
N HIS A 26 -8.12 14.02 0.84
CA HIS A 26 -8.14 12.74 1.56
C HIS A 26 -9.00 12.82 2.80
N THR A 27 -9.47 11.66 3.23
CA THR A 27 -10.17 11.49 4.50
C THR A 27 -9.36 10.50 5.33
N VAL A 28 -9.06 10.86 6.55
CA VAL A 28 -8.35 9.99 7.49
C VAL A 28 -9.38 9.16 8.24
N THR A 29 -9.21 7.84 8.25
CA THR A 29 -10.06 6.94 9.01
C THR A 29 -9.21 6.24 10.07
N ARG A 30 -9.71 6.17 11.29
CA ARG A 30 -9.08 5.46 12.40
C ARG A 30 -10.04 4.41 12.90
N HIS A 31 -9.53 3.21 13.12
CA HIS A 31 -10.36 2.09 13.57
C HIS A 31 -9.55 1.14 14.43
N GLY A 32 -10.24 0.29 15.16
CA GLY A 32 -9.61 -0.75 15.95
C GLY A 32 -9.14 -1.93 15.10
N PRO A 33 -8.63 -2.98 15.74
CA PRO A 33 -8.17 -4.16 15.00
C PRO A 33 -9.26 -4.78 14.16
N VAL A 34 -8.87 -5.26 12.97
CA VAL A 34 -9.76 -5.96 12.05
C VAL A 34 -9.16 -7.33 11.74
N ARG A 35 -10.00 -8.30 11.40
CA ARG A 35 -9.59 -9.70 11.20
C ARG A 35 -9.65 -10.17 9.76
N SER A 36 -10.25 -9.36 8.88
CA SER A 36 -10.45 -9.76 7.50
C SER A 36 -10.46 -8.56 6.60
N LEU A 37 -10.35 -8.82 5.31
CA LEU A 37 -10.46 -7.78 4.30
C LEU A 37 -11.84 -7.12 4.36
N GLU A 38 -12.89 -7.91 4.56
CA GLU A 38 -14.26 -7.41 4.63
C GLU A 38 -14.45 -6.48 5.82
N GLU A 39 -13.90 -6.85 6.98
CA GLU A 39 -13.95 -5.98 8.17
C GLU A 39 -13.15 -4.70 7.94
N ALA A 40 -11.98 -4.81 7.32
CA ALA A 40 -11.16 -3.63 7.02
C ALA A 40 -11.90 -2.67 6.07
N ALA A 41 -12.49 -3.21 5.03
CA ALA A 41 -13.24 -2.42 4.06
C ALA A 41 -14.43 -1.72 4.73
N ALA A 42 -15.18 -2.45 5.55
CA ALA A 42 -16.32 -1.88 6.28
C ALA A 42 -15.86 -0.76 7.22
N ALA A 43 -14.77 -0.98 7.96
CA ALA A 43 -14.23 0.02 8.88
C ALA A 43 -13.77 1.28 8.15
N ARG A 44 -13.32 1.14 6.92
CA ARG A 44 -12.82 2.25 6.10
C ARG A 44 -13.90 2.87 5.19
N GLY A 45 -15.09 2.28 5.16
CA GLY A 45 -16.20 2.79 4.36
C GLY A 45 -16.05 2.58 2.87
N VAL A 46 -15.37 1.53 2.46
CA VAL A 46 -15.13 1.20 1.04
C VAL A 46 -15.43 -0.28 0.79
N ALA A 47 -15.50 -0.65 -0.48
CA ALA A 47 -15.64 -2.07 -0.86
C ALA A 47 -14.28 -2.79 -0.72
N PRO A 48 -14.27 -4.13 -0.56
CA PRO A 48 -13.02 -4.87 -0.43
C PRO A 48 -11.99 -4.62 -1.55
N HIS A 49 -12.43 -4.53 -2.79
CA HIS A 49 -11.51 -4.26 -3.91
C HIS A 49 -10.93 -2.84 -3.89
N GLN A 50 -11.50 -1.95 -3.09
CA GLN A 50 -11.02 -0.58 -2.95
C GLN A 50 -10.01 -0.41 -1.81
N VAL A 51 -9.78 -1.45 -1.02
CA VAL A 51 -8.70 -1.45 -0.03
C VAL A 51 -7.41 -1.77 -0.76
N LEU A 52 -6.47 -0.83 -0.81
CA LEU A 52 -5.19 -1.07 -1.48
C LEU A 52 -4.15 -1.60 -0.51
N LYS A 53 -3.50 -2.68 -0.91
CA LYS A 53 -2.31 -3.19 -0.23
C LYS A 53 -1.10 -2.51 -0.87
N THR A 54 -0.20 -2.02 -0.05
CA THR A 54 1.09 -1.51 -0.52
C THR A 54 2.13 -2.56 -0.23
N LEU A 55 2.64 -3.20 -1.26
CA LEU A 55 3.66 -4.23 -1.12
C LEU A 55 5.01 -3.68 -1.57
N VAL A 56 6.06 -4.06 -0.85
CA VAL A 56 7.43 -3.73 -1.24
C VAL A 56 8.02 -4.95 -1.89
N VAL A 57 8.54 -4.81 -3.09
CA VAL A 57 9.25 -5.88 -3.78
C VAL A 57 10.71 -5.48 -4.00
N ARG A 58 11.58 -6.48 -4.03
CA ARG A 58 13.00 -6.29 -4.30
C ARG A 58 13.30 -6.86 -5.69
N VAL A 59 13.73 -5.99 -6.57
CA VAL A 59 14.07 -6.37 -7.95
C VAL A 59 15.53 -6.82 -8.03
N SER A 60 16.39 -6.11 -7.33
CA SER A 60 17.81 -6.44 -7.21
C SER A 60 18.35 -5.75 -5.97
N GLU A 61 19.62 -5.91 -5.69
CA GLU A 61 20.24 -5.26 -4.54
C GLU A 61 20.10 -3.74 -4.67
N GLY A 62 19.50 -3.14 -3.66
CA GLY A 62 19.28 -1.70 -3.64
C GLY A 62 18.14 -1.22 -4.53
N ASP A 63 17.44 -2.12 -5.22
CA ASP A 63 16.32 -1.73 -6.10
C ASP A 63 15.02 -2.31 -5.55
N HIS A 64 14.29 -1.48 -4.83
CA HIS A 64 12.97 -1.82 -4.29
C HIS A 64 11.90 -1.01 -5.00
N ARG A 65 10.70 -1.55 -5.06
CA ARG A 65 9.55 -0.89 -5.67
C ARG A 65 8.32 -1.10 -4.82
N PHE A 66 7.40 -0.12 -4.86
CA PHE A 66 6.07 -0.31 -4.31
C PHE A 66 5.17 -0.88 -5.38
N VAL A 67 4.32 -1.83 -4.99
CA VAL A 67 3.27 -2.35 -5.85
C VAL A 67 1.94 -2.16 -5.12
N LEU A 68 1.02 -1.42 -5.73
CA LEU A 68 -0.30 -1.17 -5.18
C LEU A 68 -1.27 -2.20 -5.75
N VAL A 69 -1.83 -3.00 -4.87
CA VAL A 69 -2.64 -4.16 -5.22
C VAL A 69 -4.01 -4.06 -4.55
N PRO A 70 -5.11 -4.19 -5.30
CA PRO A 70 -6.44 -4.23 -4.69
C PRO A 70 -6.54 -5.38 -3.68
N GLY A 71 -7.33 -5.16 -2.64
CA GLY A 71 -7.42 -6.10 -1.51
C GLY A 71 -7.83 -7.52 -1.90
N ASP A 72 -8.65 -7.66 -2.93
CA ASP A 72 -9.14 -8.95 -3.41
C ASP A 72 -8.28 -9.57 -4.52
N ARG A 73 -7.09 -9.02 -4.75
CA ARG A 73 -6.16 -9.52 -5.77
C ARG A 73 -4.79 -9.76 -5.16
N GLU A 74 -3.94 -10.42 -5.91
CA GLU A 74 -2.56 -10.67 -5.50
C GLU A 74 -1.62 -10.46 -6.68
N ILE A 75 -0.33 -10.26 -6.41
CA ILE A 75 0.64 -10.06 -7.48
C ILE A 75 0.71 -11.30 -8.37
N ALA A 76 0.61 -11.09 -9.66
CA ALA A 76 0.89 -12.12 -10.65
C ALA A 76 2.38 -11.98 -11.01
N TRP A 77 3.21 -12.75 -10.35
CA TRP A 77 4.67 -12.62 -10.45
C TRP A 77 5.20 -12.68 -11.88
N PRO A 78 4.70 -13.57 -12.75
CA PRO A 78 5.16 -13.57 -14.14
C PRO A 78 4.87 -12.25 -14.86
N LYS A 79 3.71 -11.65 -14.59
CA LYS A 79 3.35 -10.37 -15.20
C LYS A 79 4.26 -9.25 -14.71
N LEU A 80 4.55 -9.23 -13.41
CA LEU A 80 5.42 -8.21 -12.84
C LEU A 80 6.85 -8.36 -13.35
N ARG A 81 7.36 -9.59 -13.42
CA ARG A 81 8.68 -9.83 -13.99
C ARG A 81 8.77 -9.38 -15.44
N ALA A 82 7.74 -9.65 -16.21
CA ALA A 82 7.70 -9.23 -17.63
C ALA A 82 7.72 -7.71 -17.76
N LEU A 83 6.93 -7.03 -16.93
CA LEU A 83 6.87 -5.57 -16.94
C LEU A 83 8.24 -4.96 -16.65
N LEU A 84 8.95 -5.50 -15.66
CA LEU A 84 10.23 -4.97 -15.22
C LEU A 84 11.42 -5.52 -16.00
N GLY A 85 11.18 -6.48 -16.89
CA GLY A 85 12.24 -7.07 -17.71
C GLY A 85 13.27 -7.85 -16.92
N VAL A 86 12.84 -8.53 -15.86
CA VAL A 86 13.74 -9.27 -14.96
C VAL A 86 13.27 -10.71 -14.80
N ASN A 87 14.17 -11.58 -14.37
CA ASN A 87 13.88 -12.99 -14.16
C ASN A 87 13.47 -13.30 -12.72
N ARG A 88 13.83 -12.44 -11.80
CA ARG A 88 13.58 -12.65 -10.36
C ARG A 88 13.09 -11.40 -9.68
N ILE A 89 12.09 -11.57 -8.83
CA ILE A 89 11.61 -10.55 -7.90
C ILE A 89 11.34 -11.28 -6.60
N SER A 90 11.70 -10.67 -5.49
CA SER A 90 11.45 -11.26 -4.17
C SER A 90 10.76 -10.26 -3.26
N MET A 91 10.18 -10.78 -2.19
CA MET A 91 9.65 -9.94 -1.11
C MET A 91 10.77 -9.78 -0.09
N PRO A 92 11.14 -8.57 0.28
CA PRO A 92 12.12 -8.36 1.34
C PRO A 92 11.55 -8.82 2.69
N SER A 93 12.42 -9.06 3.65
CA SER A 93 11.98 -9.32 5.02
C SER A 93 11.27 -8.08 5.58
N ALA A 94 10.50 -8.26 6.65
CA ALA A 94 9.84 -7.14 7.31
C ALA A 94 10.87 -6.10 7.79
N GLU A 95 12.03 -6.55 8.26
CA GLU A 95 13.11 -5.69 8.70
C GLU A 95 13.69 -4.87 7.54
N ALA A 96 13.96 -5.52 6.41
CA ALA A 96 14.47 -4.83 5.23
C ALA A 96 13.45 -3.83 4.69
N ALA A 97 12.17 -4.19 4.67
CA ALA A 97 11.12 -3.28 4.25
C ALA A 97 11.03 -2.07 5.18
N TYR A 98 11.17 -2.29 6.48
CA TYR A 98 11.20 -1.19 7.45
C TYR A 98 12.38 -0.26 7.19
N ASP A 99 13.56 -0.81 6.95
CA ASP A 99 14.76 -0.01 6.69
C ASP A 99 14.58 0.91 5.47
N VAL A 100 13.87 0.42 4.46
CA VAL A 100 13.67 1.17 3.22
C VAL A 100 12.54 2.19 3.35
N THR A 101 11.45 1.84 4.01
CA THR A 101 10.23 2.66 4.05
C THR A 101 10.02 3.45 5.33
N GLY A 102 10.58 2.98 6.43
CA GLY A 102 10.31 3.55 7.75
C GLY A 102 8.96 3.12 8.32
N TYR A 103 8.32 2.14 7.70
CA TYR A 103 7.02 1.65 8.14
C TYR A 103 7.09 0.18 8.51
N VAL A 104 6.36 -0.17 9.56
CA VAL A 104 6.23 -1.54 10.04
C VAL A 104 5.34 -2.32 9.08
N ARG A 105 5.67 -3.58 8.85
CA ARG A 105 4.87 -4.47 8.01
C ARG A 105 3.40 -4.42 8.39
N GLY A 106 2.54 -4.32 7.41
CA GLY A 106 1.09 -4.17 7.61
C GLY A 106 0.64 -2.71 7.65
N THR A 107 1.58 -1.77 7.74
CA THR A 107 1.26 -0.33 7.77
C THR A 107 1.91 0.43 6.63
N ILE A 108 2.64 -0.26 5.77
CA ILE A 108 3.44 0.37 4.72
C ILE A 108 2.55 1.13 3.74
N THR A 109 2.99 2.32 3.38
CA THR A 109 2.33 3.17 2.39
C THR A 109 3.42 3.91 1.61
N PRO A 110 3.18 4.25 0.34
CA PRO A 110 4.13 5.09 -0.40
C PRO A 110 4.12 6.54 0.10
N LEU A 111 3.09 6.94 0.82
CA LEU A 111 2.98 8.31 1.35
C LEU A 111 3.92 8.48 2.54
N GLY A 112 4.85 9.40 2.42
CA GLY A 112 5.79 9.69 3.51
C GLY A 112 6.83 8.62 3.75
N SER A 113 7.05 7.72 2.79
CA SER A 113 8.09 6.69 2.90
C SER A 113 9.47 7.33 3.04
N ALA A 114 10.32 6.71 3.86
CA ALA A 114 11.68 7.19 4.08
C ALA A 114 12.49 7.22 2.79
N SER A 115 12.24 6.28 1.88
CA SER A 115 12.84 6.30 0.55
C SER A 115 11.75 6.45 -0.49
N ALA A 116 11.96 7.30 -1.47
CA ALA A 116 11.04 7.51 -2.57
C ALA A 116 11.24 6.40 -3.61
N LEU A 117 10.52 5.30 -3.44
CA LEU A 117 10.62 4.17 -4.36
C LEU A 117 9.69 4.36 -5.56
N PRO A 118 10.06 3.84 -6.74
CA PRO A 118 9.12 3.80 -7.86
C PRO A 118 7.85 3.03 -7.48
N VAL A 119 6.72 3.49 -7.98
CA VAL A 119 5.41 2.89 -7.68
C VAL A 119 4.84 2.25 -8.92
N ILE A 120 4.39 1.02 -8.78
CA ILE A 120 3.65 0.30 -9.81
C ILE A 120 2.25 0.05 -9.24
N ALA A 121 1.23 0.39 -10.01
CA ALA A 121 -0.14 0.17 -9.59
C ALA A 121 -0.82 -0.77 -10.58
N ASP A 122 -1.60 -1.70 -10.07
CA ASP A 122 -2.37 -2.57 -10.95
C ASP A 122 -3.39 -1.77 -11.75
N ALA A 123 -3.62 -2.20 -12.99
CA ALA A 123 -4.54 -1.52 -13.91
C ALA A 123 -5.99 -1.48 -13.39
N SER A 124 -6.35 -2.35 -12.47
CA SER A 124 -7.70 -2.38 -11.89
C SER A 124 -7.92 -1.35 -10.79
N VAL A 125 -6.87 -0.64 -10.36
CA VAL A 125 -6.98 0.39 -9.32
C VAL A 125 -7.70 1.61 -9.89
N ALA A 126 -8.88 1.92 -9.37
CA ALA A 126 -9.71 3.02 -9.89
C ALA A 126 -10.72 3.49 -8.85
N GLY A 127 -11.20 4.71 -9.01
CA GLY A 127 -12.22 5.30 -8.16
C GLY A 127 -11.71 5.62 -6.76
N PRO A 128 -12.61 5.75 -5.78
CA PRO A 128 -12.17 5.95 -4.40
C PRO A 128 -11.49 4.69 -3.87
N VAL A 129 -10.34 4.88 -3.23
CA VAL A 129 -9.58 3.76 -2.65
C VAL A 129 -9.13 4.13 -1.25
N SER A 130 -8.89 3.11 -0.44
CA SER A 130 -8.36 3.28 0.91
C SER A 130 -6.95 2.71 0.95
N ILE A 131 -6.00 3.53 1.35
CA ILE A 131 -4.59 3.16 1.44
C ILE A 131 -4.11 3.30 2.88
N GLY A 132 -3.10 2.52 3.25
CA GLY A 132 -2.55 2.58 4.59
C GLY A 132 -2.06 3.96 4.97
N GLY A 133 -2.18 4.30 6.23
CA GLY A 133 -1.80 5.60 6.78
C GLY A 133 -0.52 5.58 7.61
N GLY A 134 0.30 4.55 7.50
CA GLY A 134 1.59 4.50 8.19
C GLY A 134 1.56 3.93 9.60
N ALA A 135 0.40 3.63 10.12
CA ALA A 135 0.24 2.98 11.43
C ALA A 135 -0.97 2.07 11.40
N HIS A 136 -0.97 1.05 12.25
CA HIS A 136 -2.13 0.16 12.36
C HIS A 136 -3.37 0.97 12.73
N GLY A 137 -4.47 0.68 12.07
CA GLY A 137 -5.75 1.33 12.33
C GLY A 137 -5.88 2.73 11.74
N VAL A 138 -4.93 3.17 10.95
CA VAL A 138 -4.99 4.47 10.26
C VAL A 138 -4.96 4.25 8.77
N SER A 139 -5.92 4.82 8.06
CA SER A 139 -5.98 4.73 6.61
C SER A 139 -6.43 6.05 6.02
N LEU A 140 -6.14 6.23 4.74
CA LEU A 140 -6.54 7.42 3.99
C LEU A 140 -7.40 6.98 2.82
N THR A 141 -8.54 7.65 2.65
CA THR A 141 -9.38 7.44 1.48
C THR A 141 -9.07 8.56 0.50
N VAL A 142 -8.72 8.20 -0.72
CA VAL A 142 -8.30 9.13 -1.77
C VAL A 142 -8.87 8.68 -3.11
N ASP A 143 -8.90 9.59 -4.08
CA ASP A 143 -9.19 9.20 -5.46
C ASP A 143 -7.97 8.52 -6.07
N ALA A 144 -8.17 7.34 -6.64
CA ALA A 144 -7.06 6.56 -7.20
C ALA A 144 -6.32 7.32 -8.31
N GLY A 145 -7.05 7.95 -9.22
CA GLY A 145 -6.42 8.69 -10.31
C GLY A 145 -5.49 9.78 -9.81
N ALA A 146 -5.96 10.56 -8.84
CA ALA A 146 -5.16 11.62 -8.23
C ALA A 146 -3.94 11.07 -7.50
N LEU A 147 -4.13 9.96 -6.78
CA LEU A 147 -3.04 9.30 -6.06
C LEU A 147 -1.94 8.82 -7.02
N LEU A 148 -2.34 8.11 -8.07
CA LEU A 148 -1.38 7.54 -9.02
C LEU A 148 -0.63 8.64 -9.78
N GLU A 149 -1.30 9.70 -10.13
CA GLU A 149 -0.65 10.85 -10.77
C GLU A 149 0.35 11.51 -9.82
N ALA A 150 -0.05 11.73 -8.58
CA ALA A 150 0.82 12.36 -7.58
C ALA A 150 2.05 11.53 -7.29
N LEU A 151 1.94 10.21 -7.32
CA LEU A 151 3.05 9.29 -7.08
C LEU A 151 3.89 9.02 -8.34
N GLY A 152 3.45 9.47 -9.50
CA GLY A 152 4.12 9.13 -10.75
C GLY A 152 4.10 7.64 -11.04
N ALA A 153 3.01 6.96 -10.68
CA ALA A 153 2.93 5.51 -10.75
C ALA A 153 2.91 4.99 -12.19
N THR A 154 3.54 3.84 -12.39
CA THR A 154 3.37 3.06 -13.61
C THR A 154 2.15 2.17 -13.44
N VAL A 155 1.18 2.29 -14.34
CA VAL A 155 -0.05 1.50 -14.27
C VAL A 155 0.02 0.37 -15.29
N ALA A 156 -0.15 -0.85 -14.83
CA ALA A 156 -0.07 -2.02 -15.69
C ALA A 156 -0.82 -3.21 -15.07
N ASP A 157 -1.15 -4.19 -15.88
CA ASP A 157 -1.76 -5.43 -15.41
C ASP A 157 -0.67 -6.30 -14.75
N VAL A 158 -0.63 -6.32 -13.43
CA VAL A 158 0.38 -7.05 -12.66
C VAL A 158 -0.23 -7.93 -11.57
N THR A 159 -1.54 -8.08 -11.56
CA THR A 159 -2.21 -8.89 -10.54
C THR A 159 -3.12 -9.95 -11.16
N GLU A 160 -3.59 -10.84 -10.29
CA GLU A 160 -4.58 -11.85 -10.59
C GLU A 160 -5.54 -11.94 -9.41
N ALA A 161 -6.69 -12.53 -9.63
CA ALA A 161 -7.65 -12.72 -8.55
C ALA A 161 -7.01 -13.54 -7.45
N SER A 162 -7.26 -13.17 -6.21
CA SER A 162 -6.76 -13.94 -5.07
C SER A 162 -7.29 -15.36 -5.13
N ALA A 163 -6.39 -16.33 -4.87
CA ALA A 163 -6.75 -17.73 -4.79
C ALA A 163 -7.32 -18.08 -3.41
N ALA A 164 -7.89 -17.11 -2.73
CA ALA A 164 -8.45 -17.35 -1.41
C ALA A 164 -9.51 -18.44 -1.49
N PRO A 165 -9.47 -19.41 -0.59
CA PRO A 165 -10.48 -20.44 -0.62
C PRO A 165 -11.86 -19.84 -0.38
N PRO A 166 -12.87 -20.37 -1.03
CA PRO A 166 -14.22 -19.88 -0.79
C PRO A 166 -14.53 -19.99 0.69
N THR A 167 -14.93 -18.90 1.25
CA THR A 167 -15.42 -18.92 2.62
C THR A 167 -16.78 -19.58 2.62
N SER A 168 -16.81 -20.70 3.18
CA SER A 168 -18.09 -21.38 3.37
C SER A 168 -18.88 -20.73 4.47
#